data_90ee60287c60bd92a634667142d5ce60
#
_entry.id   90ee60287c60bd92a634667142d5ce60
#
_cell.length_a   1.000
_cell.length_b   1.000
_cell.length_c   1.000
_cell.angle_alpha   90.00
_cell.angle_beta   90.00
_cell.angle_gamma   90.00
#
_symmetry.space_group_name_H-M   'P 1'
#
loop_
_entity.id
_entity.type
_entity.pdbx_description
1 polymer ?
#
loop_
_entity_poly.entity_id
_entity_poly.type
_entity_poly.pdbx_seq_one_letter_code
_entity_poly.pdbx_strand_id
1 'polypeptide(L)'
;CREKHLQGNRCEENKMEQLAIDGRKIGPGEKTYIVAEMSANHLQDFHRAVEIVHAAAEAGADALKLQTYTADTITIESDKPYFRITGGTLWDGQTLHGLYEEAYTPWDWQPRLKEEAEKLGMACFSSPFDPTAVEFMEEMKMPAYKIASYEITDIPLIRQCARTMKPVILATGVAHKEEIEAAVQACREEGNQQILLLK
;
A
#
# COMPACT_ATOMS: atom_id res chain seq x y z
N CYS A 1 -49.91 39.79 -1.57
CA CYS A 1 -48.50 39.87 -1.84
C CYS A 1 -47.75 39.29 -0.67
N ARG A 2 -47.19 38.08 -0.78
CA ARG A 2 -46.31 37.46 0.21
C ARG A 2 -45.10 36.95 -0.56
N GLU A 3 -43.98 37.63 -0.40
CA GLU A 3 -42.67 37.16 -0.80
C GLU A 3 -42.27 36.00 0.13
N LYS A 4 -42.14 34.83 -0.46
CA LYS A 4 -41.53 33.68 0.22
C LYS A 4 -40.03 33.72 -0.05
N HIS A 5 -39.27 33.93 1.01
CA HIS A 5 -37.83 33.76 1.06
C HIS A 5 -37.46 32.35 0.61
N LEU A 6 -36.76 32.24 -0.49
CA LEU A 6 -36.00 31.10 -0.88
C LEU A 6 -34.67 31.15 -0.10
N GLN A 7 -34.61 30.48 1.03
CA GLN A 7 -33.35 30.20 1.68
C GLN A 7 -32.63 29.17 0.80
N GLY A 8 -31.56 29.58 0.15
CA GLY A 8 -30.68 28.74 -0.60
C GLY A 8 -30.02 27.70 0.31
N ASN A 9 -30.25 26.43 0.02
CA ASN A 9 -29.40 25.35 0.49
C ASN A 9 -27.97 25.64 -0.03
N ARG A 10 -27.12 26.19 0.83
CA ARG A 10 -25.68 26.08 0.63
C ARG A 10 -25.39 24.58 0.67
N CYS A 11 -25.00 24.01 -0.47
CA CYS A 11 -24.23 22.78 -0.47
C CYS A 11 -23.08 23.01 0.49
N GLU A 12 -23.04 22.29 1.58
CA GLU A 12 -21.82 22.16 2.38
C GLU A 12 -20.78 21.60 1.40
N GLU A 13 -19.85 22.46 0.99
CA GLU A 13 -18.63 22.01 0.35
C GLU A 13 -17.98 21.03 1.34
N ASN A 14 -18.09 19.75 1.01
CA ASN A 14 -17.40 18.69 1.71
C ASN A 14 -15.91 19.02 1.59
N LYS A 15 -15.36 19.73 2.59
CA LYS A 15 -13.92 19.95 2.70
C LYS A 15 -13.31 18.55 2.75
N MET A 16 -12.83 18.07 1.62
CA MET A 16 -11.99 16.86 1.60
C MET A 16 -10.86 17.14 2.59
N GLU A 17 -10.83 16.39 3.68
CA GLU A 17 -9.71 16.47 4.62
C GLU A 17 -8.44 16.24 3.84
N GLN A 18 -7.48 17.16 3.95
CA GLN A 18 -6.21 17.04 3.27
C GLN A 18 -5.47 15.85 3.85
N LEU A 19 -5.31 14.82 3.05
CA LEU A 19 -4.54 13.66 3.41
C LEU A 19 -3.05 14.00 3.34
N ALA A 20 -2.25 13.42 4.22
CA ALA A 20 -0.81 13.59 4.20
C ALA A 20 -0.10 12.26 4.46
N ILE A 21 1.00 12.01 3.76
CA ILE A 21 1.91 10.92 4.05
C ILE A 21 3.24 11.55 4.46
N ASP A 22 3.72 11.23 5.64
CA ASP A 22 4.94 11.77 6.23
C ASP A 22 5.02 13.31 6.16
N GLY A 23 3.91 13.97 6.53
CA GLY A 23 3.80 15.43 6.53
C GLY A 23 3.59 16.07 5.16
N ARG A 24 3.75 15.35 4.04
CA ARG A 24 3.50 15.87 2.70
C ARG A 24 2.06 15.68 2.30
N LYS A 25 1.39 16.78 1.98
CA LYS A 25 -0.02 16.82 1.58
C LYS A 25 -0.26 16.18 0.23
N ILE A 26 -1.39 15.48 0.12
CA ILE A 26 -1.87 14.82 -1.10
C ILE A 26 -3.31 15.24 -1.33
N GLY A 27 -3.63 15.68 -2.53
CA GLY A 27 -5.00 16.08 -2.89
C GLY A 27 -5.06 17.15 -3.97
N PRO A 28 -6.25 17.67 -4.24
CA PRO A 28 -6.44 18.70 -5.25
C PRO A 28 -5.60 19.95 -4.97
N GLY A 29 -4.88 20.43 -5.98
CA GLY A 29 -4.01 21.60 -5.87
C GLY A 29 -2.59 21.31 -5.38
N GLU A 30 -2.31 20.11 -4.91
CA GLU A 30 -0.98 19.69 -4.52
C GLU A 30 -0.22 19.08 -5.72
N LYS A 31 1.12 19.06 -5.64
CA LYS A 31 1.92 18.35 -6.64
C LYS A 31 1.66 16.86 -6.56
N THR A 32 1.69 16.18 -7.70
CA THR A 32 1.59 14.72 -7.78
C THR A 32 2.58 14.06 -6.81
N TYR A 33 2.08 13.12 -6.02
CA TYR A 33 2.90 12.32 -5.10
C TYR A 33 3.39 11.08 -5.85
N ILE A 34 4.70 10.97 -6.01
CA ILE A 34 5.34 9.91 -6.81
C ILE A 34 5.88 8.83 -5.87
N VAL A 35 5.42 7.62 -6.05
CA VAL A 35 5.84 6.45 -5.26
C VAL A 35 6.65 5.52 -6.15
N ALA A 36 7.91 5.29 -5.79
CA ALA A 36 8.74 4.26 -6.41
C ALA A 36 8.47 2.91 -5.76
N GLU A 37 8.34 1.86 -6.57
CA GLU A 37 8.13 0.49 -6.13
C GLU A 37 9.43 -0.30 -6.21
N MET A 38 9.91 -0.84 -5.08
CA MET A 38 11.08 -1.72 -5.08
C MET A 38 10.73 -3.12 -5.56
N SER A 39 9.59 -3.66 -5.10
CA SER A 39 9.21 -5.05 -5.39
C SER A 39 10.34 -6.04 -5.09
N ALA A 40 10.46 -7.09 -5.91
CA ALA A 40 11.53 -8.10 -5.83
C ALA A 40 12.77 -7.75 -6.67
N ASN A 41 12.90 -6.51 -7.17
CA ASN A 41 13.98 -6.13 -8.09
C ASN A 41 15.38 -6.13 -7.45
N HIS A 42 15.45 -6.28 -6.13
CA HIS A 42 16.70 -6.45 -5.39
C HIS A 42 17.38 -7.82 -5.61
N LEU A 43 16.66 -8.83 -6.15
CA LEU A 43 17.18 -10.17 -6.44
C LEU A 43 17.94 -10.82 -5.27
N GLN A 44 17.42 -10.67 -4.04
CA GLN A 44 18.05 -11.14 -2.79
C GLN A 44 19.46 -10.57 -2.52
N ASP A 45 19.76 -9.38 -3.06
CA ASP A 45 20.97 -8.63 -2.81
C ASP A 45 20.64 -7.31 -2.10
N PHE A 46 21.08 -7.19 -0.84
CA PHE A 46 20.85 -5.98 -0.04
C PHE A 46 21.51 -4.73 -0.62
N HIS A 47 22.72 -4.88 -1.20
CA HIS A 47 23.40 -3.75 -1.81
C HIS A 47 22.61 -3.21 -2.99
N ARG A 48 22.09 -4.10 -3.83
CA ARG A 48 21.20 -3.74 -4.94
C ARG A 48 19.91 -3.09 -4.44
N ALA A 49 19.35 -3.56 -3.32
CA ALA A 49 18.18 -2.92 -2.72
C ALA A 49 18.49 -1.46 -2.34
N VAL A 50 19.66 -1.18 -1.76
CA VAL A 50 20.10 0.18 -1.44
C VAL A 50 20.31 1.01 -2.72
N GLU A 51 20.91 0.45 -3.76
CA GLU A 51 21.03 1.14 -5.07
C GLU A 51 19.69 1.55 -5.66
N ILE A 52 18.66 0.70 -5.52
CA ILE A 52 17.29 1.03 -5.94
C ILE A 52 16.72 2.21 -5.14
N VAL A 53 16.97 2.27 -3.82
CA VAL A 53 16.57 3.42 -2.99
C VAL A 53 17.20 4.71 -3.50
N HIS A 54 18.51 4.70 -3.77
CA HIS A 54 19.21 5.87 -4.30
C HIS A 54 18.68 6.28 -5.67
N ALA A 55 18.50 5.32 -6.58
CA ALA A 55 17.97 5.61 -7.92
C ALA A 55 16.56 6.21 -7.86
N ALA A 56 15.70 5.73 -6.95
CA ALA A 56 14.38 6.30 -6.72
C ALA A 56 14.45 7.76 -6.25
N ALA A 57 15.34 8.07 -5.32
CA ALA A 57 15.56 9.44 -4.84
C ALA A 57 16.09 10.36 -5.96
N GLU A 58 17.08 9.91 -6.72
CA GLU A 58 17.64 10.66 -7.85
C GLU A 58 16.59 10.92 -8.95
N ALA A 59 15.66 9.98 -9.16
CA ALA A 59 14.54 10.14 -10.07
C ALA A 59 13.45 11.10 -9.55
N GLY A 60 13.56 11.58 -8.32
CA GLY A 60 12.63 12.53 -7.72
C GLY A 60 11.36 11.87 -7.15
N ALA A 61 11.41 10.61 -6.75
CA ALA A 61 10.31 9.98 -6.03
C ALA A 61 10.11 10.63 -4.66
N ASP A 62 8.86 10.69 -4.23
CA ASP A 62 8.47 11.22 -2.93
C ASP A 62 8.43 10.15 -1.85
N ALA A 63 8.26 8.91 -2.27
CA ALA A 63 8.25 7.75 -1.40
C ALA A 63 8.80 6.50 -2.08
N LEU A 64 9.36 5.63 -1.26
CA LEU A 64 9.66 4.24 -1.60
C LEU A 64 8.56 3.34 -1.04
N LYS A 65 8.05 2.39 -1.83
CA LYS A 65 7.14 1.35 -1.35
C LYS A 65 7.81 -0.01 -1.38
N LEU A 66 7.73 -0.71 -0.25
CA LEU A 66 8.17 -2.09 -0.06
C LEU A 66 6.97 -3.04 -0.10
N GLN A 67 7.27 -4.34 0.06
CA GLN A 67 6.29 -5.40 0.26
C GLN A 67 6.70 -6.21 1.48
N THR A 68 5.80 -6.39 2.43
CA THR A 68 6.06 -7.07 3.70
C THR A 68 5.27 -8.36 3.77
N TYR A 69 5.90 -9.46 3.38
CA TYR A 69 5.35 -10.81 3.41
C TYR A 69 6.49 -11.83 3.58
N THR A 70 6.11 -13.05 3.89
CA THR A 70 6.90 -14.26 3.66
C THR A 70 6.12 -15.17 2.73
N ALA A 71 6.74 -16.22 2.16
CA ALA A 71 6.01 -17.17 1.33
C ALA A 71 4.81 -17.77 2.08
N ASP A 72 4.99 -18.10 3.36
CA ASP A 72 3.94 -18.68 4.21
C ASP A 72 2.81 -17.72 4.57
N THR A 73 3.03 -16.39 4.54
CA THR A 73 2.00 -15.42 4.88
C THR A 73 1.20 -14.93 3.68
N ILE A 74 1.75 -15.08 2.45
CA ILE A 74 1.08 -14.62 1.23
C ILE A 74 0.38 -15.77 0.48
N THR A 75 0.85 -17.02 0.65
CA THR A 75 0.26 -18.18 -0.01
C THR A 75 0.49 -19.45 0.82
N ILE A 76 -0.01 -20.59 0.37
CA ILE A 76 0.25 -21.88 0.97
C ILE A 76 1.23 -22.69 0.10
N GLU A 77 2.04 -23.53 0.73
CA GLU A 77 2.87 -24.49 0.00
C GLU A 77 1.96 -25.56 -0.66
N SER A 78 1.89 -25.55 -1.97
CA SER A 78 1.07 -26.48 -2.74
C SER A 78 1.59 -26.64 -4.16
N ASP A 79 1.58 -27.89 -4.65
CA ASP A 79 1.93 -28.22 -6.03
C ASP A 79 0.71 -28.37 -6.96
N LYS A 80 -0.50 -28.09 -6.44
CA LYS A 80 -1.72 -28.16 -7.24
C LYS A 80 -1.68 -27.16 -8.40
N PRO A 81 -2.39 -27.41 -9.51
CA PRO A 81 -2.35 -26.56 -10.71
C PRO A 81 -2.63 -25.07 -10.45
N TYR A 82 -3.49 -24.73 -9.47
CA TYR A 82 -3.83 -23.36 -9.11
C TYR A 82 -2.68 -22.57 -8.46
N PHE A 83 -1.67 -23.29 -7.93
CA PHE A 83 -0.49 -22.72 -7.29
C PHE A 83 0.76 -22.82 -8.15
N ARG A 84 0.62 -23.26 -9.42
CA ARG A 84 1.71 -23.29 -10.38
C ARG A 84 1.63 -22.10 -11.33
N ILE A 85 2.77 -21.49 -11.56
CA ILE A 85 2.89 -20.39 -12.50
C ILE A 85 2.86 -20.94 -13.91
N THR A 86 1.95 -20.44 -14.72
CA THR A 86 1.79 -20.77 -16.13
C THR A 86 1.41 -19.49 -16.88
N GLY A 87 1.96 -19.26 -18.03
CA GLY A 87 1.60 -18.07 -18.82
C GLY A 87 2.73 -17.52 -19.69
N GLY A 88 3.83 -18.25 -19.86
CA GLY A 88 4.96 -17.83 -20.69
C GLY A 88 5.89 -16.84 -19.98
N THR A 89 5.98 -16.92 -18.67
CA THR A 89 6.88 -16.12 -17.85
C THR A 89 8.21 -16.84 -17.58
N LEU A 90 9.18 -16.14 -17.03
CA LEU A 90 10.46 -16.72 -16.61
C LEU A 90 10.33 -17.74 -15.48
N TRP A 91 9.20 -17.74 -14.77
CA TRP A 91 8.92 -18.57 -13.59
C TRP A 91 7.98 -19.73 -13.89
N ASP A 92 7.68 -19.98 -15.18
CA ASP A 92 6.77 -21.06 -15.56
C ASP A 92 7.25 -22.42 -15.03
N GLY A 93 6.32 -23.14 -14.40
CA GLY A 93 6.59 -24.43 -13.77
C GLY A 93 6.95 -24.35 -12.29
N GLN A 94 7.32 -23.17 -11.76
CA GLN A 94 7.48 -22.97 -10.32
C GLN A 94 6.12 -22.92 -9.62
N THR A 95 6.14 -23.19 -8.30
CA THR A 95 4.98 -22.89 -7.44
C THR A 95 4.99 -21.43 -7.02
N LEU A 96 3.81 -20.90 -6.68
CA LEU A 96 3.72 -19.54 -6.11
C LEU A 96 4.53 -19.43 -4.83
N HIS A 97 4.48 -20.43 -3.94
CA HIS A 97 5.26 -20.44 -2.71
C HIS A 97 6.76 -20.35 -2.99
N GLY A 98 7.29 -21.19 -3.88
CA GLY A 98 8.71 -21.15 -4.25
C GLY A 98 9.13 -19.81 -4.87
N LEU A 99 8.29 -19.22 -5.72
CA LEU A 99 8.53 -17.86 -6.23
C LEU A 99 8.62 -16.84 -5.10
N TYR A 100 7.68 -16.87 -4.14
CA TYR A 100 7.67 -15.90 -3.04
C TYR A 100 8.83 -16.11 -2.06
N GLU A 101 9.35 -17.34 -1.89
CA GLU A 101 10.59 -17.58 -1.14
C GLU A 101 11.81 -16.91 -1.78
N GLU A 102 11.84 -16.78 -3.11
CA GLU A 102 12.91 -16.08 -3.82
C GLU A 102 12.66 -14.56 -3.92
N ALA A 103 11.40 -14.13 -3.92
CA ALA A 103 11.02 -12.77 -4.27
C ALA A 103 10.82 -11.84 -3.06
N TYR A 104 10.57 -12.38 -1.86
CA TYR A 104 10.27 -11.54 -0.70
C TYR A 104 11.45 -10.64 -0.32
N THR A 105 11.14 -9.47 0.25
CA THR A 105 12.16 -8.61 0.86
C THR A 105 12.38 -9.07 2.30
N PRO A 106 13.60 -9.53 2.66
CA PRO A 106 13.89 -9.94 4.03
C PRO A 106 13.48 -8.88 5.05
N TRP A 107 12.79 -9.28 6.09
CA TRP A 107 12.22 -8.34 7.04
C TRP A 107 13.28 -7.54 7.80
N ASP A 108 14.43 -8.15 8.10
CA ASP A 108 15.58 -7.49 8.72
C ASP A 108 16.22 -6.41 7.84
N TRP A 109 15.95 -6.40 6.53
CA TRP A 109 16.39 -5.33 5.64
C TRP A 109 15.50 -4.09 5.71
N GLN A 110 14.23 -4.28 5.92
CA GLN A 110 13.23 -3.22 5.77
C GLN A 110 13.47 -2.00 6.68
N PRO A 111 13.85 -2.15 7.97
CA PRO A 111 14.20 -1.00 8.81
C PRO A 111 15.38 -0.19 8.24
N ARG A 112 16.38 -0.89 7.70
CA ARG A 112 17.58 -0.26 7.11
C ARG A 112 17.26 0.44 5.79
N LEU A 113 16.42 -0.17 4.94
CA LEU A 113 15.96 0.44 3.69
C LEU A 113 15.09 1.67 3.95
N LYS A 114 14.23 1.61 4.98
CA LYS A 114 13.44 2.75 5.43
C LYS A 114 14.35 3.89 5.90
N GLU A 115 15.32 3.61 6.77
CA GLU A 115 16.28 4.62 7.24
C GLU A 115 17.03 5.28 6.08
N GLU A 116 17.44 4.49 5.08
CA GLU A 116 18.13 5.00 3.91
C GLU A 116 17.24 5.90 3.05
N ALA A 117 15.98 5.51 2.81
CA ALA A 117 15.00 6.33 2.10
C ALA A 117 14.74 7.67 2.83
N GLU A 118 14.59 7.64 4.15
CA GLU A 118 14.39 8.83 4.98
C GLU A 118 15.60 9.78 4.95
N LYS A 119 16.84 9.27 4.97
CA LYS A 119 18.06 10.08 4.81
C LYS A 119 18.09 10.83 3.47
N LEU A 120 17.49 10.24 2.44
CA LEU A 120 17.39 10.83 1.11
C LEU A 120 16.13 11.72 0.94
N GLY A 121 15.34 11.92 2.00
CA GLY A 121 14.15 12.78 2.00
C GLY A 121 12.90 12.14 1.41
N MET A 122 12.89 10.82 1.22
CA MET A 122 11.70 10.08 0.80
C MET A 122 10.97 9.48 2.00
N ALA A 123 9.65 9.48 1.97
CA ALA A 123 8.88 8.61 2.85
C ALA A 123 9.11 7.14 2.48
N CYS A 124 8.95 6.23 3.45
CA CYS A 124 8.96 4.80 3.17
C CYS A 124 7.75 4.13 3.82
N PHE A 125 7.01 3.37 3.03
CA PHE A 125 5.88 2.55 3.51
C PHE A 125 5.83 1.23 2.76
N SER A 126 4.90 0.34 3.14
CA SER A 126 4.86 -1.00 2.58
C SER A 126 3.43 -1.48 2.30
N SER A 127 3.33 -2.59 1.58
CA SER A 127 2.12 -3.39 1.47
C SER A 127 2.22 -4.57 2.44
N PRO A 128 1.36 -4.66 3.46
CA PRO A 128 1.20 -5.86 4.27
C PRO A 128 0.32 -6.87 3.53
N PHE A 129 0.53 -8.16 3.81
CA PHE A 129 -0.24 -9.25 3.26
C PHE A 129 -0.87 -10.15 4.34
N ASP A 130 -0.56 -9.85 5.61
CA ASP A 130 -1.08 -10.55 6.78
C ASP A 130 -1.03 -9.67 8.04
N PRO A 131 -1.68 -10.07 9.14
CA PRO A 131 -1.66 -9.33 10.40
C PRO A 131 -0.28 -9.06 10.99
N THR A 132 0.66 -10.01 10.89
CA THR A 132 2.00 -9.86 11.47
C THR A 132 2.82 -8.82 10.72
N ALA A 133 2.58 -8.67 9.40
CA ALA A 133 3.18 -7.62 8.60
C ALA A 133 2.72 -6.22 9.07
N VAL A 134 1.44 -6.06 9.44
CA VAL A 134 0.93 -4.79 9.99
C VAL A 134 1.62 -4.45 11.31
N GLU A 135 1.77 -5.43 12.21
CA GLU A 135 2.46 -5.26 13.49
C GLU A 135 3.92 -4.83 13.28
N PHE A 136 4.63 -5.50 12.39
CA PHE A 136 6.01 -5.17 12.05
C PHE A 136 6.14 -3.77 11.43
N MET A 137 5.20 -3.38 10.58
CA MET A 137 5.16 -2.03 9.99
C MET A 137 4.89 -0.96 11.05
N GLU A 138 4.10 -1.26 12.10
CA GLU A 138 3.89 -0.36 13.23
C GLU A 138 5.16 -0.20 14.08
N GLU A 139 5.90 -1.28 14.34
CA GLU A 139 7.20 -1.23 15.02
C GLU A 139 8.19 -0.33 14.27
N MET A 140 8.19 -0.41 12.94
CA MET A 140 8.99 0.45 12.08
C MET A 140 8.44 1.89 11.95
N LYS A 141 7.26 2.19 12.49
CA LYS A 141 6.58 3.50 12.35
C LYS A 141 6.37 3.89 10.88
N MET A 142 5.94 2.96 10.05
CA MET A 142 5.60 3.26 8.65
C MET A 142 4.48 4.31 8.60
N PRO A 143 4.57 5.33 7.71
CA PRO A 143 3.62 6.46 7.68
C PRO A 143 2.31 6.14 6.96
N ALA A 144 2.22 5.04 6.22
CA ALA A 144 1.04 4.65 5.44
C ALA A 144 1.02 3.14 5.16
N TYR A 145 -0.14 2.64 4.74
CA TYR A 145 -0.37 1.25 4.34
C TYR A 145 -0.89 1.17 2.92
N LYS A 146 -0.39 0.23 2.14
CA LYS A 146 -0.90 -0.04 0.79
C LYS A 146 -1.53 -1.44 0.76
N ILE A 147 -2.83 -1.51 0.54
CA ILE A 147 -3.54 -2.76 0.28
C ILE A 147 -3.41 -3.08 -1.20
N ALA A 148 -2.82 -4.22 -1.51
CA ALA A 148 -2.62 -4.65 -2.89
C ALA A 148 -3.95 -5.10 -3.54
N SER A 149 -3.97 -5.25 -4.86
CA SER A 149 -5.25 -5.45 -5.58
C SER A 149 -5.97 -6.73 -5.22
N TYR A 150 -5.22 -7.80 -4.91
CA TYR A 150 -5.82 -9.07 -4.52
C TYR A 150 -6.30 -9.09 -3.06
N GLU A 151 -5.77 -8.23 -2.22
CA GLU A 151 -6.11 -8.10 -0.79
C GLU A 151 -7.28 -7.14 -0.56
N ILE A 152 -7.87 -6.55 -1.63
CA ILE A 152 -9.00 -5.62 -1.50
C ILE A 152 -10.23 -6.25 -0.83
N THR A 153 -10.37 -7.56 -0.88
CA THR A 153 -11.44 -8.33 -0.24
C THR A 153 -11.06 -8.85 1.14
N ASP A 154 -9.82 -8.69 1.57
CA ASP A 154 -9.38 -9.03 2.93
C ASP A 154 -9.79 -7.94 3.91
N ILE A 155 -11.09 -7.92 4.24
CA ILE A 155 -11.66 -6.94 5.16
C ILE A 155 -11.01 -6.96 6.55
N PRO A 156 -10.65 -8.12 7.15
CA PRO A 156 -9.91 -8.16 8.41
C PRO A 156 -8.57 -7.41 8.36
N LEU A 157 -7.77 -7.63 7.33
CA LEU A 157 -6.48 -6.95 7.13
C LEU A 157 -6.67 -5.44 6.95
N ILE A 158 -7.65 -5.04 6.11
CA ILE A 158 -8.00 -3.64 5.89
C ILE A 158 -8.40 -2.95 7.19
N ARG A 159 -9.23 -3.58 8.03
CA ARG A 159 -9.61 -3.06 9.35
C ARG A 159 -8.41 -2.88 10.26
N GLN A 160 -7.48 -3.84 10.27
CA GLN A 160 -6.28 -3.73 11.10
C GLN A 160 -5.42 -2.53 10.66
N CYS A 161 -5.19 -2.35 9.35
CA CYS A 161 -4.51 -1.17 8.83
C CYS A 161 -5.26 0.12 9.20
N ALA A 162 -6.59 0.14 9.06
CA ALA A 162 -7.41 1.31 9.35
C ALA A 162 -7.34 1.76 10.83
N ARG A 163 -7.28 0.80 11.78
CA ARG A 163 -7.15 1.07 13.23
C ARG A 163 -5.89 1.82 13.60
N THR A 164 -4.86 1.77 12.77
CA THR A 164 -3.64 2.57 12.99
C THR A 164 -3.85 4.06 12.82
N MET A 165 -4.99 4.47 12.26
CA MET A 165 -5.35 5.86 11.93
C MET A 165 -4.38 6.53 10.96
N LYS A 166 -3.57 5.78 10.26
CA LYS A 166 -2.68 6.23 9.18
C LYS A 166 -3.36 6.13 7.82
N PRO A 167 -2.86 6.81 6.77
CA PRO A 167 -3.36 6.68 5.41
C PRO A 167 -3.38 5.24 4.92
N VAL A 168 -4.52 4.82 4.37
CA VAL A 168 -4.70 3.51 3.73
C VAL A 168 -4.91 3.72 2.23
N ILE A 169 -4.02 3.16 1.43
CA ILE A 169 -4.04 3.23 -0.02
C ILE A 169 -4.58 1.91 -0.56
N LEU A 170 -5.76 1.92 -1.16
CA LEU A 170 -6.45 0.73 -1.68
C LEU A 170 -6.26 0.64 -3.19
N ALA A 171 -5.63 -0.43 -3.69
CA ALA A 171 -5.57 -0.71 -5.11
C ALA A 171 -6.86 -1.39 -5.58
N THR A 172 -7.39 -0.95 -6.73
CA THR A 172 -8.71 -1.37 -7.23
C THR A 172 -8.63 -2.16 -8.54
N GLY A 173 -7.44 -2.61 -8.94
CA GLY A 173 -7.16 -3.12 -10.28
C GLY A 173 -7.96 -4.37 -10.68
N VAL A 174 -8.33 -5.24 -9.74
CA VAL A 174 -9.09 -6.47 -10.00
C VAL A 174 -10.46 -6.48 -9.29
N ALA A 175 -10.82 -5.41 -8.60
CA ALA A 175 -12.00 -5.34 -7.76
C ALA A 175 -13.26 -4.91 -8.52
N HIS A 176 -14.40 -5.46 -8.16
CA HIS A 176 -15.71 -4.92 -8.50
C HIS A 176 -16.05 -3.72 -7.61
N LYS A 177 -17.00 -2.91 -8.04
CA LYS A 177 -17.41 -1.70 -7.33
C LYS A 177 -17.84 -1.97 -5.89
N GLU A 178 -18.60 -3.02 -5.69
CA GLU A 178 -19.13 -3.45 -4.38
C GLU A 178 -18.01 -3.84 -3.41
N GLU A 179 -16.92 -4.43 -3.91
CA GLU A 179 -15.74 -4.79 -3.12
C GLU A 179 -14.96 -3.56 -2.70
N ILE A 180 -14.81 -2.58 -3.60
CA ILE A 180 -14.19 -1.28 -3.30
C ILE A 180 -15.02 -0.55 -2.24
N GLU A 181 -16.35 -0.52 -2.38
CA GLU A 181 -17.25 0.11 -1.42
C GLU A 181 -17.14 -0.56 -0.04
N ALA A 182 -17.07 -1.91 0.00
CA ALA A 182 -16.88 -2.66 1.24
C ALA A 182 -15.55 -2.35 1.92
N ALA A 183 -14.46 -2.27 1.15
CA ALA A 183 -13.12 -1.92 1.66
C ALA A 183 -13.08 -0.50 2.25
N VAL A 184 -13.66 0.47 1.54
CA VAL A 184 -13.78 1.86 2.01
C VAL A 184 -14.64 1.93 3.27
N GLN A 185 -15.76 1.21 3.30
CA GLN A 185 -16.64 1.17 4.45
C GLN A 185 -15.93 0.55 5.67
N ALA A 186 -15.15 -0.51 5.47
CA ALA A 186 -14.36 -1.13 6.53
C ALA A 186 -13.38 -0.13 7.19
N CYS A 187 -12.69 0.71 6.40
CA CYS A 187 -11.85 1.76 6.94
C CYS A 187 -12.66 2.78 7.76
N ARG A 188 -13.79 3.23 7.23
CA ARG A 188 -14.66 4.23 7.89
C ARG A 188 -15.26 3.74 9.19
N GLU A 189 -15.64 2.48 9.27
CA GLU A 189 -16.17 1.85 10.49
C GLU A 189 -15.15 1.79 11.62
N GLU A 190 -13.86 1.71 11.29
CA GLU A 190 -12.77 1.84 12.25
C GLU A 190 -12.42 3.32 12.58
N GLY A 191 -13.16 4.28 12.02
CA GLY A 191 -12.96 5.72 12.25
C GLY A 191 -11.94 6.38 11.32
N ASN A 192 -11.31 5.63 10.41
CA ASN A 192 -10.28 6.17 9.52
C ASN A 192 -10.88 6.72 8.22
N GLN A 193 -10.69 8.01 7.99
CA GLN A 193 -11.12 8.70 6.77
C GLN A 193 -9.96 8.95 5.79
N GLN A 194 -8.73 8.60 6.15
CA GLN A 194 -7.54 8.83 5.35
C GLN A 194 -7.39 7.72 4.29
N ILE A 195 -8.21 7.76 3.27
CA ILE A 195 -8.33 6.70 2.27
C ILE A 195 -7.96 7.24 0.90
N LEU A 196 -7.06 6.54 0.20
CA LEU A 196 -6.74 6.78 -1.21
C LEU A 196 -7.12 5.55 -2.04
N LEU A 197 -7.73 5.80 -3.20
CA LEU A 197 -8.00 4.75 -4.18
C LEU A 197 -7.01 4.86 -5.34
N LEU A 198 -6.40 3.75 -5.74
CA LEU A 198 -5.53 3.64 -6.90
C LEU A 198 -6.21 2.79 -7.98
N LYS A 199 -6.18 3.30 -9.20
CA LYS A 199 -6.62 2.58 -10.38
C LYS A 199 -5.42 2.16 -11.23
#